data_379fd44a2fed52f194156daadd291a6b
#
_entry.id   379fd44a2fed52f194156daadd291a6b
#
_cell.length_a   1.000
_cell.length_b   1.000
_cell.length_c   1.000
_cell.angle_alpha   90.00
_cell.angle_beta   90.00
_cell.angle_gamma   90.00
#
_symmetry.space_group_name_H-M   'P 1'
#
loop_
_entity.id
_entity.type
_entity.pdbx_description
1 polymer ?
#
loop_
_entity_poly.entity_id
_entity_poly.type
_entity_poly.pdbx_seq_one_letter_code
_entity_poly.pdbx_strand_id
1 'polypeptide(L)'
;MRVGKKIIFSLISIIVALIAIFSVYIYVSVPIPSNSQNKIVQISFDDVYLCIKDLKDTLRYTSVFQQPFFKSLKELHDVYGAVFSLYVYEKADNFVITEVPDKFRNEFIENSEWLKFGYHAIEPRFDKKEQSLEFERSFLNVRKSILHWAGKSSLAPCLRLHYYFADDSMIAILKKYKVYHLLGADDEGRISYNLNRLQSDSLYARRAYIYDSIYYILS
;
A
#
# COMPACT_ATOMS: atom_id res chain seq x y z
N MET A 1 -33.47 30.18 43.74
CA MET A 1 -33.39 28.98 42.89
C MET A 1 -33.06 29.21 41.39
N ARG A 2 -33.24 30.41 40.84
CA ARG A 2 -32.92 30.70 39.39
C ARG A 2 -31.45 31.03 39.09
N VAL A 3 -30.64 31.51 40.06
CA VAL A 3 -29.25 31.89 39.84
C VAL A 3 -28.32 30.68 39.67
N GLY A 4 -28.54 29.61 40.45
CA GLY A 4 -27.71 28.41 40.36
C GLY A 4 -27.80 27.68 39.01
N LYS A 5 -28.98 27.67 38.36
CA LYS A 5 -29.15 27.04 37.03
C LYS A 5 -28.40 27.78 35.94
N LYS A 6 -28.34 29.12 35.98
CA LYS A 6 -27.58 29.90 34.98
C LYS A 6 -26.06 29.68 35.11
N ILE A 7 -25.52 29.54 36.33
CA ILE A 7 -24.11 29.25 36.55
C ILE A 7 -23.73 27.86 36.06
N ILE A 8 -24.58 26.86 36.30
CA ILE A 8 -24.39 25.49 35.83
C ILE A 8 -24.38 25.42 34.28
N PHE A 9 -25.32 26.11 33.62
CA PHE A 9 -25.36 26.16 32.15
C PHE A 9 -24.13 26.86 31.56
N SER A 10 -23.65 27.93 32.18
CA SER A 10 -22.43 28.63 31.75
C SER A 10 -21.18 27.75 31.90
N LEU A 11 -21.06 27.00 32.99
CA LEU A 11 -19.96 26.05 33.21
C LEU A 11 -19.96 24.91 32.21
N ILE A 12 -21.13 24.33 31.89
CA ILE A 12 -21.28 23.28 30.88
C ILE A 12 -20.86 23.79 29.50
N SER A 13 -21.30 25.00 29.13
CA SER A 13 -20.92 25.61 27.83
C SER A 13 -19.40 25.85 27.71
N ILE A 14 -18.75 26.26 28.79
CA ILE A 14 -17.29 26.44 28.82
C ILE A 14 -16.55 25.08 28.68
N ILE A 15 -17.03 24.05 29.36
CA ILE A 15 -16.45 22.70 29.27
C ILE A 15 -16.59 22.14 27.86
N VAL A 16 -17.75 22.29 27.22
CA VAL A 16 -17.98 21.84 25.84
C VAL A 16 -17.09 22.60 24.86
N ALA A 17 -16.93 23.93 25.05
CA ALA A 17 -16.02 24.73 24.22
C ALA A 17 -14.54 24.30 24.39
N LEU A 18 -14.11 24.02 25.63
CA LEU A 18 -12.76 23.53 25.91
C LEU A 18 -12.51 22.14 25.31
N ILE A 19 -13.49 21.23 25.38
CA ILE A 19 -13.40 19.91 24.76
C ILE A 19 -13.31 20.04 23.22
N ALA A 20 -14.10 20.93 22.62
CA ALA A 20 -14.06 21.19 21.18
C ALA A 20 -12.69 21.76 20.73
N ILE A 21 -12.15 22.75 21.50
CA ILE A 21 -10.83 23.34 21.24
C ILE A 21 -9.73 22.30 21.43
N PHE A 22 -9.81 21.47 22.46
CA PHE A 22 -8.84 20.42 22.73
C PHE A 22 -8.88 19.32 21.66
N SER A 23 -10.08 18.94 21.18
CA SER A 23 -10.26 18.01 20.07
C SER A 23 -9.69 18.54 18.76
N VAL A 24 -9.89 19.83 18.47
CA VAL A 24 -9.28 20.51 17.30
C VAL A 24 -7.75 20.58 17.47
N TYR A 25 -7.26 20.87 18.67
CA TYR A 25 -5.82 20.93 18.95
C TYR A 25 -5.15 19.57 18.79
N ILE A 26 -5.74 18.48 19.30
CA ILE A 26 -5.23 17.11 19.09
C ILE A 26 -5.30 16.74 17.60
N TYR A 27 -6.35 17.15 16.89
CA TYR A 27 -6.54 16.84 15.47
C TYR A 27 -5.54 17.58 14.56
N VAL A 28 -5.07 18.77 14.98
CA VAL A 28 -4.08 19.59 14.23
C VAL A 28 -2.65 19.25 14.63
N SER A 29 -2.43 18.67 15.83
CA SER A 29 -1.12 18.46 16.44
C SER A 29 -0.59 17.03 16.32
N VAL A 30 -1.00 16.24 15.32
CA VAL A 30 -0.19 15.06 14.98
C VAL A 30 1.09 15.58 14.32
N PRO A 31 2.24 15.64 15.03
CA PRO A 31 3.46 16.06 14.39
C PRO A 31 3.80 15.03 13.33
N ILE A 32 3.78 15.44 12.07
CA ILE A 32 4.54 14.72 11.05
C ILE A 32 5.98 14.78 11.56
N PRO A 33 6.63 13.65 11.87
CA PRO A 33 7.99 13.68 12.35
C PRO A 33 8.87 14.32 11.28
N SER A 34 9.21 15.59 11.49
CA SER A 34 10.20 16.29 10.67
C SER A 34 11.60 15.85 11.09
N ASN A 35 11.95 14.61 10.84
CA ASN A 35 13.33 14.19 10.98
C ASN A 35 14.03 14.42 9.65
N SER A 36 14.67 15.57 9.54
CA SER A 36 15.24 16.15 8.31
C SER A 36 16.56 15.49 7.84
N GLN A 37 16.95 14.34 8.39
CA GLN A 37 18.30 13.83 8.10
C GLN A 37 18.38 12.62 7.17
N ASN A 38 17.27 11.90 6.88
CA ASN A 38 17.29 10.85 5.84
C ASN A 38 15.95 10.87 5.10
N LYS A 39 15.88 11.62 4.02
CA LYS A 39 14.73 11.51 3.09
C LYS A 39 14.87 10.20 2.33
N ILE A 40 14.09 9.20 2.72
CA ILE A 40 13.95 7.98 1.94
C ILE A 40 12.98 8.28 0.79
N VAL A 41 13.43 8.10 -0.43
CA VAL A 41 12.57 8.16 -1.62
C VAL A 41 12.05 6.75 -1.85
N GLN A 42 10.75 6.56 -1.63
CA GLN A 42 10.07 5.33 -2.00
C GLN A 42 9.44 5.51 -3.38
N ILE A 43 9.75 4.59 -4.29
CA ILE A 43 9.20 4.52 -5.64
C ILE A 43 8.39 3.24 -5.76
N SER A 44 7.21 3.32 -6.34
CA SER A 44 6.38 2.14 -6.60
C SER A 44 6.09 1.98 -8.09
N PHE A 45 6.09 0.74 -8.54
CA PHE A 45 5.73 0.37 -9.91
C PHE A 45 4.52 -0.54 -9.88
N ASP A 46 3.53 -0.19 -10.65
CA ASP A 46 2.36 -1.02 -10.92
C ASP A 46 2.60 -1.91 -12.15
N ASP A 47 1.69 -2.84 -12.38
CA ASP A 47 1.66 -3.67 -13.60
C ASP A 47 2.94 -4.49 -13.83
N VAL A 48 3.65 -4.82 -12.75
CA VAL A 48 4.93 -5.52 -12.85
C VAL A 48 4.72 -7.00 -13.12
N TYR A 49 5.02 -7.45 -14.33
CA TYR A 49 5.02 -8.88 -14.66
C TYR A 49 6.11 -9.29 -15.66
N LEU A 50 6.49 -8.43 -16.60
CA LEU A 50 7.45 -8.81 -17.66
C LEU A 50 8.82 -9.19 -17.10
N CYS A 51 9.36 -8.39 -16.18
CA CYS A 51 10.66 -8.70 -15.56
C CYS A 51 10.59 -9.96 -14.69
N ILE A 52 9.45 -10.21 -14.03
CA ILE A 52 9.23 -11.44 -13.24
C ILE A 52 9.10 -12.65 -14.16
N LYS A 53 8.38 -12.52 -15.30
CA LYS A 53 8.25 -13.56 -16.32
C LYS A 53 9.61 -13.99 -16.88
N ASP A 54 10.53 -13.04 -17.10
CA ASP A 54 11.87 -13.33 -17.57
C ASP A 54 12.66 -14.26 -16.63
N LEU A 55 12.36 -14.23 -15.33
CA LEU A 55 13.03 -15.08 -14.33
C LEU A 55 12.59 -16.55 -14.38
N LYS A 56 11.56 -16.90 -15.18
CA LYS A 56 11.15 -18.28 -15.41
C LYS A 56 12.23 -19.06 -16.17
N ASP A 57 12.98 -18.40 -17.05
CA ASP A 57 14.14 -19.01 -17.69
C ASP A 57 15.33 -19.00 -16.73
N THR A 58 15.47 -20.11 -16.01
CA THR A 58 16.51 -20.25 -14.99
C THR A 58 17.94 -20.32 -15.56
N LEU A 59 18.09 -20.49 -16.87
CA LEU A 59 19.40 -20.53 -17.53
C LEU A 59 19.86 -19.14 -18.00
N ARG A 60 18.93 -18.20 -18.15
CA ARG A 60 19.21 -16.89 -18.72
C ARG A 60 20.10 -16.00 -17.82
N TYR A 61 19.89 -16.07 -16.52
CA TYR A 61 20.58 -15.21 -15.56
C TYR A 61 21.22 -16.04 -14.44
N THR A 62 22.41 -15.67 -14.01
CA THR A 62 23.09 -16.24 -12.83
C THR A 62 22.79 -15.43 -11.56
N SER A 63 22.40 -14.17 -11.71
CA SER A 63 21.91 -13.27 -10.66
C SER A 63 20.66 -12.56 -11.14
N VAL A 64 19.73 -12.25 -10.22
CA VAL A 64 18.51 -11.48 -10.53
C VAL A 64 18.84 -10.09 -11.08
N PHE A 65 19.96 -9.49 -10.64
CA PHE A 65 20.42 -8.17 -11.08
C PHE A 65 21.10 -8.17 -12.45
N GLN A 66 21.13 -9.31 -13.17
CA GLN A 66 21.42 -9.35 -14.60
C GLN A 66 20.19 -9.10 -15.46
N GLN A 67 18.99 -9.28 -14.92
CA GLN A 67 17.75 -8.89 -15.59
C GLN A 67 17.70 -7.35 -15.66
N PRO A 68 17.49 -6.74 -16.84
CA PRO A 68 17.71 -5.29 -17.04
C PRO A 68 16.94 -4.37 -16.10
N PHE A 69 15.67 -4.70 -15.81
CA PHE A 69 14.86 -3.89 -14.90
C PHE A 69 15.40 -3.93 -13.45
N PHE A 70 15.68 -5.14 -12.93
CA PHE A 70 16.24 -5.28 -11.58
C PHE A 70 17.65 -4.68 -11.47
N LYS A 71 18.45 -4.75 -12.55
CA LYS A 71 19.75 -4.07 -12.62
C LYS A 71 19.59 -2.56 -12.43
N SER A 72 18.68 -1.92 -13.17
CA SER A 72 18.41 -0.49 -13.04
C SER A 72 17.91 -0.09 -11.64
N LEU A 73 17.05 -0.91 -11.02
CA LEU A 73 16.60 -0.65 -9.64
C LEU A 73 17.78 -0.72 -8.66
N LYS A 74 18.66 -1.70 -8.83
CA LYS A 74 19.85 -1.83 -7.98
C LYS A 74 20.79 -0.63 -8.13
N GLU A 75 21.07 -0.19 -9.35
CA GLU A 75 21.88 0.99 -9.62
C GLU A 75 21.30 2.26 -8.96
N LEU A 76 19.97 2.45 -9.04
CA LEU A 76 19.30 3.57 -8.37
C LEU A 76 19.34 3.46 -6.84
N HIS A 77 19.23 2.26 -6.30
CA HIS A 77 19.41 2.03 -4.87
C HIS A 77 20.83 2.33 -4.42
N ASP A 78 21.82 1.77 -5.12
CA ASP A 78 23.25 1.91 -4.76
C ASP A 78 23.69 3.38 -4.80
N VAL A 79 23.20 4.19 -5.74
CA VAL A 79 23.58 5.59 -5.91
C VAL A 79 22.76 6.54 -5.02
N TYR A 80 21.46 6.32 -4.89
CA TYR A 80 20.53 7.29 -4.28
C TYR A 80 19.85 6.77 -3.02
N GLY A 81 20.05 5.50 -2.62
CA GLY A 81 19.33 4.89 -1.51
C GLY A 81 17.83 4.71 -1.77
N ALA A 82 17.42 4.67 -3.06
CA ALA A 82 16.02 4.53 -3.42
C ALA A 82 15.44 3.17 -2.96
N VAL A 83 14.20 3.17 -2.49
CA VAL A 83 13.46 1.98 -2.03
C VAL A 83 12.30 1.73 -2.98
N PHE A 84 12.08 0.48 -3.35
CA PHE A 84 11.11 0.11 -4.38
C PHE A 84 10.04 -0.83 -3.85
N SER A 85 8.79 -0.60 -4.26
CA SER A 85 7.68 -1.53 -4.11
C SER A 85 7.12 -1.87 -5.49
N LEU A 86 7.11 -3.15 -5.83
CA LEU A 86 6.66 -3.66 -7.12
C LEU A 86 5.33 -4.39 -6.94
N TYR A 87 4.28 -3.90 -7.59
CA TYR A 87 2.95 -4.48 -7.50
C TYR A 87 2.68 -5.36 -8.70
N VAL A 88 2.43 -6.65 -8.43
CA VAL A 88 2.42 -7.71 -9.44
C VAL A 88 1.03 -8.27 -9.66
N TYR A 89 0.76 -8.68 -10.91
CA TYR A 89 -0.43 -9.46 -11.27
C TYR A 89 -0.30 -10.92 -10.88
N GLU A 90 -1.44 -11.59 -10.64
CA GLU A 90 -1.46 -13.05 -10.55
C GLU A 90 -1.14 -13.69 -11.90
N LYS A 91 -1.70 -13.13 -12.97
CA LYS A 91 -1.50 -13.60 -14.35
C LYS A 91 -1.51 -12.43 -15.34
N ALA A 92 -0.80 -12.55 -16.43
CA ALA A 92 -0.85 -11.61 -17.56
C ALA A 92 -0.34 -12.30 -18.81
N ASP A 93 -1.06 -12.20 -19.93
CA ASP A 93 -0.76 -12.93 -21.16
C ASP A 93 -0.58 -14.44 -20.90
N ASN A 94 0.61 -14.97 -21.21
CA ASN A 94 1.02 -16.36 -20.94
C ASN A 94 1.89 -16.47 -19.66
N PHE A 95 1.77 -15.53 -18.73
CA PHE A 95 2.46 -15.54 -17.45
C PHE A 95 1.48 -15.87 -16.32
N VAL A 96 1.93 -16.74 -15.41
CA VAL A 96 1.28 -17.00 -14.12
C VAL A 96 2.32 -16.94 -13.02
N ILE A 97 2.07 -16.17 -11.98
CA ILE A 97 3.05 -15.88 -10.92
C ILE A 97 3.49 -17.13 -10.14
N THR A 98 2.66 -18.17 -10.10
CA THR A 98 2.99 -19.44 -9.43
C THR A 98 4.06 -20.25 -10.16
N GLU A 99 4.42 -19.87 -11.38
CA GLU A 99 5.45 -20.54 -12.18
C GLU A 99 6.85 -19.93 -12.00
N VAL A 100 6.97 -18.88 -11.19
CA VAL A 100 8.27 -18.23 -10.92
C VAL A 100 9.09 -19.14 -9.99
N PRO A 101 10.31 -19.56 -10.40
CA PRO A 101 11.16 -20.42 -9.59
C PRO A 101 11.77 -19.65 -8.41
N ASP A 102 12.24 -20.38 -7.42
CA ASP A 102 12.90 -19.83 -6.23
C ASP A 102 14.42 -19.63 -6.38
N LYS A 103 14.95 -19.77 -7.61
CA LYS A 103 16.37 -19.65 -7.91
C LYS A 103 17.03 -18.40 -7.32
N PHE A 104 16.35 -17.27 -7.36
CA PHE A 104 16.88 -15.98 -6.91
C PHE A 104 16.40 -15.57 -5.51
N ARG A 105 15.78 -16.51 -4.78
CA ARG A 105 15.15 -16.25 -3.49
C ARG A 105 16.09 -15.61 -2.47
N ASN A 106 17.32 -16.09 -2.38
CA ASN A 106 18.29 -15.55 -1.44
C ASN A 106 18.70 -14.12 -1.79
N GLU A 107 18.90 -13.81 -3.07
CA GLU A 107 19.20 -12.44 -3.52
C GLU A 107 18.05 -11.47 -3.19
N PHE A 108 16.80 -11.89 -3.36
CA PHE A 108 15.64 -11.07 -2.96
C PHE A 108 15.57 -10.87 -1.45
N ILE A 109 15.85 -11.90 -0.65
CA ILE A 109 15.88 -11.79 0.82
C ILE A 109 16.97 -10.82 1.27
N GLU A 110 18.17 -10.93 0.73
CA GLU A 110 19.33 -10.06 1.04
C GLU A 110 19.07 -8.59 0.68
N ASN A 111 18.26 -8.34 -0.34
CA ASN A 111 17.91 -7.00 -0.82
C ASN A 111 16.51 -6.55 -0.36
N SER A 112 15.89 -7.27 0.57
CA SER A 112 14.51 -7.03 0.99
C SER A 112 14.31 -5.73 1.77
N GLU A 113 15.33 -5.04 2.22
CA GLU A 113 15.19 -3.75 2.88
C GLU A 113 14.76 -2.65 1.90
N TRP A 114 15.18 -2.77 0.64
CA TRP A 114 14.90 -1.76 -0.37
C TRP A 114 14.05 -2.25 -1.56
N LEU A 115 13.84 -3.57 -1.71
CA LEU A 115 13.08 -4.16 -2.82
C LEU A 115 11.94 -5.03 -2.27
N LYS A 116 10.69 -4.61 -2.50
CA LYS A 116 9.48 -5.25 -2.00
C LYS A 116 8.54 -5.62 -3.14
N PHE A 117 7.71 -6.63 -2.89
CA PHE A 117 6.71 -7.11 -3.83
C PHE A 117 5.34 -7.19 -3.15
N GLY A 118 4.31 -6.75 -3.85
CA GLY A 118 2.93 -6.75 -3.37
C GLY A 118 1.93 -7.16 -4.44
N TYR A 119 0.75 -7.54 -4.01
CA TYR A 119 -0.37 -7.83 -4.88
C TYR A 119 -0.87 -6.55 -5.56
N HIS A 120 -1.15 -6.62 -6.88
CA HIS A 120 -1.80 -5.55 -7.63
C HIS A 120 -3.21 -5.92 -8.05
N ALA A 121 -3.37 -6.97 -8.83
CA ALA A 121 -4.66 -7.49 -9.28
C ALA A 121 -4.53 -8.92 -9.81
N ILE A 122 -5.66 -9.47 -10.25
CA ILE A 122 -5.73 -10.76 -10.93
C ILE A 122 -4.98 -10.71 -12.26
N GLU A 123 -5.33 -9.72 -13.09
CA GLU A 123 -4.78 -9.53 -14.42
C GLU A 123 -4.92 -8.06 -14.87
N PRO A 124 -4.28 -7.64 -15.98
CA PRO A 124 -4.40 -6.27 -16.51
C PRO A 124 -5.83 -5.86 -16.88
N ARG A 125 -6.67 -6.81 -17.30
CA ARG A 125 -8.07 -6.54 -17.58
C ARG A 125 -8.83 -6.27 -16.28
N PHE A 126 -9.53 -5.15 -16.22
CA PHE A 126 -10.27 -4.76 -15.03
C PHE A 126 -11.77 -5.06 -15.13
N ASP A 127 -12.22 -5.99 -14.30
CA ASP A 127 -13.63 -6.29 -14.07
C ASP A 127 -13.93 -6.26 -12.57
N LYS A 128 -14.74 -5.30 -12.13
CA LYS A 128 -15.06 -5.10 -10.71
C LYS A 128 -15.64 -6.34 -10.05
N LYS A 129 -16.56 -7.03 -10.75
CA LYS A 129 -17.24 -8.21 -10.21
C LYS A 129 -16.25 -9.36 -10.01
N GLU A 130 -15.40 -9.61 -11.01
CA GLU A 130 -14.37 -10.62 -10.93
C GLU A 130 -13.36 -10.28 -9.82
N GLN A 131 -12.92 -9.02 -9.74
CA GLN A 131 -12.00 -8.57 -8.68
C GLN A 131 -12.57 -8.85 -7.29
N SER A 132 -13.84 -8.51 -7.02
CA SER A 132 -14.45 -8.77 -5.71
C SER A 132 -14.63 -10.26 -5.41
N LEU A 133 -15.10 -11.04 -6.37
CA LEU A 133 -15.40 -12.48 -6.17
C LEU A 133 -14.14 -13.33 -6.01
N GLU A 134 -13.09 -13.03 -6.77
CA GLU A 134 -11.87 -13.83 -6.83
C GLU A 134 -10.73 -13.25 -5.98
N PHE A 135 -10.96 -12.12 -5.31
CA PHE A 135 -9.91 -11.35 -4.62
C PHE A 135 -9.12 -12.20 -3.63
N GLU A 136 -9.79 -12.88 -2.70
CA GLU A 136 -9.09 -13.64 -1.65
C GLU A 136 -8.23 -14.73 -2.24
N ARG A 137 -8.75 -15.48 -3.21
CA ARG A 137 -8.01 -16.54 -3.91
C ARG A 137 -6.77 -15.96 -4.61
N SER A 138 -6.96 -14.93 -5.41
CA SER A 138 -5.90 -14.31 -6.18
C SER A 138 -4.84 -13.66 -5.28
N PHE A 139 -5.26 -12.90 -4.28
CA PHE A 139 -4.38 -12.29 -3.29
C PHE A 139 -3.51 -13.33 -2.59
N LEU A 140 -4.10 -14.46 -2.17
CA LEU A 140 -3.36 -15.53 -1.52
C LEU A 140 -2.38 -16.23 -2.47
N ASN A 141 -2.75 -16.44 -3.73
CA ASN A 141 -1.87 -17.03 -4.73
C ASN A 141 -0.64 -16.15 -4.96
N VAL A 142 -0.83 -14.85 -5.17
CA VAL A 142 0.29 -13.90 -5.34
C VAL A 142 1.15 -13.85 -4.07
N ARG A 143 0.53 -13.74 -2.89
CA ARG A 143 1.26 -13.70 -1.63
C ARG A 143 2.09 -14.97 -1.40
N LYS A 144 1.51 -16.15 -1.64
CA LYS A 144 2.22 -17.44 -1.52
C LYS A 144 3.37 -17.54 -2.53
N SER A 145 3.16 -17.06 -3.75
CA SER A 145 4.20 -17.03 -4.78
C SER A 145 5.36 -16.15 -4.37
N ILE A 146 5.11 -14.92 -3.89
CA ILE A 146 6.18 -14.03 -3.38
C ILE A 146 6.92 -14.69 -2.23
N LEU A 147 6.21 -15.33 -1.28
CA LEU A 147 6.84 -16.08 -0.19
C LEU A 147 7.74 -17.20 -0.70
N HIS A 148 7.39 -17.86 -1.79
CA HIS A 148 8.15 -18.92 -2.42
C HIS A 148 9.43 -18.38 -3.07
N TRP A 149 9.32 -17.44 -4.01
CA TRP A 149 10.44 -17.04 -4.84
C TRP A 149 11.22 -15.80 -4.32
N ALA A 150 10.68 -15.00 -3.38
CA ALA A 150 11.36 -13.83 -2.83
C ALA A 150 11.48 -13.83 -1.30
N GLY A 151 10.73 -14.68 -0.60
CA GLY A 151 10.77 -14.76 0.86
C GLY A 151 9.85 -13.76 1.57
N LYS A 152 9.65 -13.98 2.88
CA LYS A 152 8.72 -13.19 3.71
C LYS A 152 9.14 -11.73 3.86
N SER A 153 10.43 -11.48 4.01
CA SER A 153 10.99 -10.13 4.16
C SER A 153 10.76 -9.24 2.94
N SER A 154 10.57 -9.83 1.76
CA SER A 154 10.30 -9.12 0.50
C SER A 154 8.83 -8.75 0.29
N LEU A 155 7.92 -9.11 1.20
CA LEU A 155 6.53 -8.67 1.10
C LEU A 155 6.42 -7.16 1.35
N ALA A 156 5.72 -6.47 0.46
CA ALA A 156 5.42 -5.05 0.61
C ALA A 156 4.50 -4.82 1.83
N PRO A 157 4.84 -3.88 2.72
CA PRO A 157 4.02 -3.56 3.89
C PRO A 157 2.78 -2.72 3.52
N CYS A 158 2.82 -2.06 2.37
CA CYS A 158 1.75 -1.25 1.83
C CYS A 158 1.39 -1.76 0.42
N LEU A 159 0.12 -1.80 0.07
CA LEU A 159 -0.33 -2.26 -1.24
C LEU A 159 -0.93 -1.13 -2.07
N ARG A 160 -0.85 -1.27 -3.39
CA ARG A 160 -1.61 -0.51 -4.37
C ARG A 160 -2.40 -1.47 -5.24
N LEU A 161 -3.73 -1.47 -5.04
CA LEU A 161 -4.61 -2.29 -5.85
C LEU A 161 -4.96 -1.58 -7.15
N HIS A 162 -5.13 -2.37 -8.20
CA HIS A 162 -5.41 -1.91 -9.54
C HIS A 162 -6.63 -0.99 -9.60
N TYR A 163 -6.52 0.11 -10.33
CA TYR A 163 -7.51 1.19 -10.40
C TYR A 163 -7.89 1.81 -9.05
N TYR A 164 -7.10 1.59 -7.98
CA TYR A 164 -7.44 2.00 -6.61
C TYR A 164 -8.80 1.47 -6.17
N PHE A 165 -9.14 0.26 -6.64
CA PHE A 165 -10.43 -0.36 -6.35
C PHE A 165 -10.32 -1.40 -5.25
N ALA A 166 -11.17 -1.27 -4.23
CA ALA A 166 -11.56 -2.31 -3.30
C ALA A 166 -12.95 -1.98 -2.76
N ASP A 167 -13.79 -2.99 -2.63
CA ASP A 167 -15.03 -2.88 -1.87
C ASP A 167 -14.81 -3.30 -0.40
N ASP A 168 -15.85 -3.19 0.42
CA ASP A 168 -15.76 -3.52 1.84
C ASP A 168 -15.38 -4.99 2.09
N SER A 169 -15.77 -5.91 1.21
CA SER A 169 -15.42 -7.33 1.33
C SER A 169 -13.92 -7.54 1.10
N MET A 170 -13.34 -6.89 0.10
CA MET A 170 -11.91 -6.92 -0.16
C MET A 170 -11.11 -6.27 0.99
N ILE A 171 -11.60 -5.17 1.55
CA ILE A 171 -11.00 -4.54 2.74
C ILE A 171 -11.03 -5.49 3.94
N ALA A 172 -12.13 -6.18 4.18
CA ALA A 172 -12.22 -7.17 5.26
C ALA A 172 -11.22 -8.31 5.08
N ILE A 173 -11.01 -8.77 3.84
CA ILE A 173 -10.00 -9.79 3.51
C ILE A 173 -8.59 -9.25 3.78
N LEU A 174 -8.26 -8.03 3.35
CA LEU A 174 -6.95 -7.43 3.63
C LEU A 174 -6.68 -7.37 5.14
N LYS A 175 -7.64 -6.93 5.94
CA LYS A 175 -7.54 -6.89 7.42
C LYS A 175 -7.34 -8.29 8.02
N LYS A 176 -8.04 -9.31 7.53
CA LYS A 176 -7.88 -10.72 7.91
C LYS A 176 -6.43 -11.18 7.74
N TYR A 177 -5.76 -10.72 6.67
CA TYR A 177 -4.36 -11.05 6.39
C TYR A 177 -3.36 -10.00 6.88
N LYS A 178 -3.78 -9.09 7.77
CA LYS A 178 -2.95 -8.06 8.44
C LYS A 178 -2.32 -7.06 7.47
N VAL A 179 -3.02 -6.74 6.39
CA VAL A 179 -2.68 -5.63 5.50
C VAL A 179 -3.51 -4.43 5.91
N TYR A 180 -2.86 -3.39 6.42
CA TYR A 180 -3.51 -2.20 6.96
C TYR A 180 -3.10 -0.91 6.25
N HIS A 181 -2.23 -0.97 5.25
CA HIS A 181 -1.73 0.20 4.54
C HIS A 181 -2.01 0.06 3.04
N LEU A 182 -2.65 1.09 2.48
CA LEU A 182 -2.97 1.17 1.05
C LEU A 182 -2.49 2.51 0.48
N LEU A 183 -1.84 2.44 -0.69
CA LEU A 183 -1.50 3.65 -1.47
C LEU A 183 -2.74 4.09 -2.25
N GLY A 184 -3.25 5.27 -1.93
CA GLY A 184 -4.41 5.86 -2.59
C GLY A 184 -4.03 6.66 -3.84
N ALA A 185 -5.03 7.02 -4.62
CA ALA A 185 -4.86 7.82 -5.82
C ALA A 185 -4.37 9.24 -5.50
N ASP A 186 -3.43 9.72 -6.28
CA ASP A 186 -2.88 11.07 -6.25
C ASP A 186 -3.58 12.05 -7.20
N ASP A 187 -4.59 11.58 -7.92
CA ASP A 187 -5.43 12.41 -8.80
C ASP A 187 -6.53 13.12 -7.99
N GLU A 188 -6.65 14.43 -8.17
CA GLU A 188 -7.74 15.21 -7.58
C GLU A 188 -9.11 14.65 -7.99
N GLY A 189 -9.95 14.42 -7.01
CA GLY A 189 -11.30 13.93 -7.21
C GLY A 189 -11.43 12.45 -7.57
N ARG A 190 -10.35 11.67 -7.61
CA ARG A 190 -10.42 10.23 -7.76
C ARG A 190 -10.79 9.56 -6.45
N ILE A 191 -11.72 8.63 -6.51
CA ILE A 191 -12.11 7.81 -5.34
C ILE A 191 -11.08 6.69 -5.17
N SER A 192 -10.59 6.54 -3.95
CA SER A 192 -9.68 5.46 -3.57
C SER A 192 -10.41 4.41 -2.75
N TYR A 193 -10.46 3.19 -3.28
CA TYR A 193 -10.97 2.01 -2.58
C TYR A 193 -12.44 2.16 -2.14
N ASN A 194 -12.74 1.78 -0.91
CA ASN A 194 -14.07 1.91 -0.31
C ASN A 194 -14.33 3.27 0.35
N LEU A 195 -13.47 4.26 0.12
CA LEU A 195 -13.69 5.63 0.59
C LEU A 195 -14.82 6.29 -0.22
N ASN A 196 -15.62 7.11 0.44
CA ASN A 196 -16.53 7.99 -0.27
C ASN A 196 -15.80 9.24 -0.82
N ARG A 197 -16.51 10.12 -1.54
CA ARG A 197 -15.93 11.30 -2.16
C ARG A 197 -15.25 12.23 -1.14
N LEU A 198 -15.91 12.56 -0.04
CA LEU A 198 -15.38 13.47 0.98
C LEU A 198 -14.14 12.89 1.67
N GLN A 199 -14.11 11.58 1.87
CA GLN A 199 -12.97 10.87 2.45
C GLN A 199 -11.78 10.85 1.48
N SER A 200 -12.02 10.63 0.18
CA SER A 200 -10.99 10.67 -0.86
C SER A 200 -10.42 12.07 -1.05
N ASP A 201 -11.26 13.10 -1.02
CA ASP A 201 -10.82 14.49 -1.07
C ASP A 201 -9.99 14.84 0.19
N SER A 202 -10.35 14.30 1.36
CA SER A 202 -9.58 14.45 2.60
C SER A 202 -8.21 13.72 2.51
N LEU A 203 -8.15 12.55 1.90
CA LEU A 203 -6.90 11.84 1.63
C LEU A 203 -5.98 12.68 0.74
N TYR A 204 -6.53 13.19 -0.36
CA TYR A 204 -5.78 14.04 -1.30
C TYR A 204 -5.20 15.28 -0.63
N ALA A 205 -6.03 16.00 0.15
CA ALA A 205 -5.63 17.23 0.83
C ALA A 205 -4.60 17.01 1.94
N ARG A 206 -4.71 15.90 2.70
CA ARG A 206 -3.91 15.63 3.90
C ARG A 206 -2.74 14.68 3.67
N ARG A 207 -2.63 14.08 2.49
CA ARG A 207 -1.63 13.07 2.12
C ARG A 207 -1.77 11.73 2.84
N ALA A 208 -2.61 11.66 3.87
CA ALA A 208 -2.94 10.42 4.58
C ALA A 208 -4.36 10.50 5.18
N TYR A 209 -5.02 9.37 5.28
CA TYR A 209 -6.35 9.25 5.87
C TYR A 209 -6.51 7.89 6.54
N ILE A 210 -7.20 7.86 7.68
CA ILE A 210 -7.48 6.61 8.40
C ILE A 210 -8.99 6.39 8.38
N TYR A 211 -9.40 5.24 7.89
CA TYR A 211 -10.80 4.82 7.90
C TYR A 211 -10.89 3.31 8.12
N ASP A 212 -11.78 2.87 8.99
CA ASP A 212 -12.01 1.47 9.32
C ASP A 212 -10.71 0.68 9.60
N SER A 213 -9.80 1.26 10.38
CA SER A 213 -8.48 0.71 10.72
C SER A 213 -7.52 0.50 9.54
N ILE A 214 -7.82 1.02 8.36
CA ILE A 214 -6.91 1.07 7.23
C ILE A 214 -6.28 2.47 7.15
N TYR A 215 -4.98 2.49 6.91
CA TYR A 215 -4.18 3.68 6.63
C TYR A 215 -4.08 3.87 5.12
N TYR A 216 -4.75 4.87 4.59
CA TYR A 216 -4.64 5.30 3.20
C TYR A 216 -3.57 6.37 3.11
N ILE A 217 -2.61 6.18 2.21
CA ILE A 217 -1.46 7.08 2.01
C ILE A 217 -1.51 7.52 0.55
N LEU A 218 -1.42 8.82 0.28
CA LEU A 218 -1.38 9.33 -1.08
C LEU A 218 -0.11 8.82 -1.77
N SER A 219 -0.28 8.27 -2.98
CA SER A 219 0.84 7.68 -3.75
C SER A 219 1.62 8.70 -4.58
#